data_09c5e8aae78c6d0fe172f203234a23a9
#
_entry.id   09c5e8aae78c6d0fe172f203234a23a9
#
_cell.length_a   1.000
_cell.length_b   1.000
_cell.length_c   1.000
_cell.angle_alpha   90.00
_cell.angle_beta   90.00
_cell.angle_gamma   90.00
#
_symmetry.space_group_name_H-M   'P 1'
#
loop_
_entity.id
_entity.type
_entity.pdbx_description
1 polymer ?
#
loop_
_entity_poly.entity_id
_entity_poly.type
_entity_poly.pdbx_seq_one_letter_code
_entity_poly.pdbx_strand_id
1 'polypeptide(L)'
;GTAMTTADNNVAVGYNCMVATTTGTNNTAMGSQALSSHTTSHSNAVFGYGAGRNITTGQNNICVGSQSGITGSPGGNQVTGSNTIFLGDENIGEANIQVDWTVASDARDKTDVEPLKTGLNFINKLEPVTYRWDKRSQYSKDQSISPNGKHKEDWLDTGFLAQNVEKLEEEYGYKIEDKTNL
;
A
#
# COMPACT_ATOMS: atom_id res chain seq x y z
N GLY A 1 1.07 -29.21 0.38
CA GLY A 1 -0.35 -28.93 0.60
C GLY A 1 -1.14 -30.21 0.72
N THR A 2 -1.84 -30.39 1.84
CA THR A 2 -2.65 -31.59 2.09
C THR A 2 -4.05 -31.52 1.45
N ALA A 3 -4.44 -30.34 0.95
CA ALA A 3 -5.77 -30.08 0.40
C ALA A 3 -5.82 -29.98 -1.15
N MET A 4 -4.67 -30.08 -1.82
CA MET A 4 -4.60 -29.93 -3.29
C MET A 4 -5.38 -31.04 -3.99
N THR A 5 -6.34 -30.68 -4.84
CA THR A 5 -7.14 -31.58 -5.66
C THR A 5 -6.77 -31.50 -7.15
N THR A 6 -6.85 -30.30 -7.72
CA THR A 6 -6.50 -30.03 -9.14
C THR A 6 -5.57 -28.81 -9.27
N ALA A 7 -4.84 -28.46 -8.21
CA ALA A 7 -3.91 -27.33 -8.19
C ALA A 7 -2.63 -27.68 -8.95
N ASP A 8 -2.30 -26.87 -9.98
CA ASP A 8 -1.15 -27.06 -10.84
C ASP A 8 -0.17 -25.89 -10.76
N ASN A 9 1.10 -26.18 -11.09
CA ASN A 9 2.15 -25.17 -11.26
C ASN A 9 2.37 -24.27 -10.02
N ASN A 10 2.24 -24.82 -8.83
CA ASN A 10 2.47 -24.07 -7.59
C ASN A 10 3.82 -24.39 -6.97
N VAL A 11 4.47 -23.41 -6.42
CA VAL A 11 5.69 -23.54 -5.59
C VAL A 11 5.35 -23.18 -4.16
N ALA A 12 5.49 -24.12 -3.24
CA ALA A 12 5.23 -23.92 -1.81
C ALA A 12 6.45 -24.38 -0.98
N VAL A 13 7.10 -23.46 -0.30
CA VAL A 13 8.25 -23.72 0.55
C VAL A 13 8.02 -23.14 1.95
N GLY A 14 7.93 -23.97 2.95
CA GLY A 14 7.75 -23.58 4.36
C GLY A 14 6.65 -24.33 5.08
N TYR A 15 6.67 -24.25 6.41
CA TYR A 15 5.67 -24.89 7.26
C TYR A 15 4.28 -24.27 7.03
N ASN A 16 3.25 -25.07 6.78
CA ASN A 16 1.90 -24.63 6.46
C ASN A 16 1.79 -23.63 5.29
N CYS A 17 2.81 -23.57 4.43
CA CYS A 17 2.74 -22.80 3.20
C CYS A 17 1.68 -23.41 2.27
N MET A 18 0.74 -22.58 1.79
CA MET A 18 -0.35 -23.00 0.88
C MET A 18 -1.14 -24.21 1.38
N VAL A 19 -1.31 -24.38 2.68
CA VAL A 19 -1.91 -25.59 3.29
C VAL A 19 -3.38 -25.79 2.89
N ALA A 20 -4.13 -24.72 2.63
CA ALA A 20 -5.55 -24.77 2.27
C ALA A 20 -5.82 -24.77 0.75
N THR A 21 -4.78 -24.77 -0.09
CA THR A 21 -4.93 -24.74 -1.56
C THR A 21 -5.70 -25.95 -2.06
N THR A 22 -6.74 -25.70 -2.85
CA THR A 22 -7.55 -26.76 -3.49
C THR A 22 -7.35 -26.80 -5.00
N THR A 23 -7.65 -25.73 -5.71
CA THR A 23 -7.62 -25.63 -7.17
C THR A 23 -6.79 -24.45 -7.70
N GLY A 24 -6.18 -23.65 -6.80
CA GLY A 24 -5.35 -22.52 -7.20
C GLY A 24 -4.14 -22.93 -8.03
N THR A 25 -3.78 -22.13 -9.04
CA THR A 25 -2.69 -22.42 -9.98
C THR A 25 -1.70 -21.29 -10.11
N ASN A 26 -0.47 -21.63 -10.53
CA ASN A 26 0.58 -20.64 -10.84
C ASN A 26 0.95 -19.73 -9.65
N ASN A 27 0.84 -20.20 -8.42
CA ASN A 27 1.24 -19.43 -7.26
C ASN A 27 2.65 -19.81 -6.80
N THR A 28 3.42 -18.83 -6.37
CA THR A 28 4.72 -19.01 -5.73
C THR A 28 4.66 -18.48 -4.33
N ALA A 29 4.83 -19.32 -3.32
CA ALA A 29 4.85 -18.93 -1.93
C ALA A 29 6.05 -19.52 -1.19
N MET A 30 6.82 -18.68 -0.55
CA MET A 30 7.99 -19.05 0.24
C MET A 30 7.94 -18.39 1.62
N GLY A 31 7.82 -19.19 2.64
CA GLY A 31 7.75 -18.75 4.03
C GLY A 31 6.78 -19.60 4.85
N SER A 32 7.04 -19.73 6.17
CA SER A 32 6.09 -20.36 7.06
C SER A 32 4.77 -19.61 7.04
N GLN A 33 3.65 -20.31 6.86
CA GLN A 33 2.28 -19.77 6.74
C GLN A 33 2.04 -18.81 5.56
N ALA A 34 2.95 -18.68 4.60
CA ALA A 34 2.71 -17.92 3.38
C ALA A 34 1.52 -18.52 2.61
N LEU A 35 0.56 -17.68 2.17
CA LEU A 35 -0.67 -18.09 1.49
C LEU A 35 -1.43 -19.23 2.19
N SER A 36 -1.43 -19.30 3.52
CA SER A 36 -1.99 -20.47 4.22
C SER A 36 -3.52 -20.61 4.11
N SER A 37 -4.25 -19.50 3.88
CA SER A 37 -5.72 -19.51 3.68
C SER A 37 -6.15 -19.56 2.21
N HIS A 38 -5.20 -19.58 1.30
CA HIS A 38 -5.41 -19.60 -0.14
C HIS A 38 -6.15 -20.88 -0.58
N THR A 39 -7.20 -20.74 -1.37
CA THR A 39 -8.01 -21.87 -1.85
C THR A 39 -7.97 -22.02 -3.37
N THR A 40 -8.47 -21.04 -4.10
CA THR A 40 -8.70 -21.11 -5.56
C THR A 40 -8.00 -20.03 -6.37
N SER A 41 -7.26 -19.14 -5.72
CA SER A 41 -6.62 -18.00 -6.39
C SER A 41 -5.44 -18.41 -7.27
N HIS A 42 -5.05 -17.52 -8.18
CA HIS A 42 -4.01 -17.79 -9.18
C HIS A 42 -2.97 -16.69 -9.23
N SER A 43 -1.78 -17.04 -9.69
CA SER A 43 -0.74 -16.08 -10.08
C SER A 43 -0.28 -15.14 -8.97
N ASN A 44 -0.31 -15.58 -7.71
CA ASN A 44 0.24 -14.80 -6.60
C ASN A 44 1.71 -15.14 -6.38
N ALA A 45 2.53 -14.13 -6.12
CA ALA A 45 3.94 -14.24 -5.76
C ALA A 45 4.14 -13.74 -4.32
N VAL A 46 4.46 -14.64 -3.40
CA VAL A 46 4.43 -14.35 -1.96
C VAL A 46 5.71 -14.84 -1.27
N PHE A 47 6.40 -13.92 -0.59
CA PHE A 47 7.68 -14.18 0.05
C PHE A 47 7.73 -13.61 1.47
N GLY A 48 7.81 -14.44 2.47
CA GLY A 48 7.96 -14.05 3.88
C GLY A 48 7.05 -14.83 4.83
N TYR A 49 7.36 -14.76 6.13
CA TYR A 49 6.54 -15.37 7.17
C TYR A 49 5.14 -14.76 7.16
N GLY A 50 4.10 -15.58 7.02
CA GLY A 50 2.71 -15.15 7.02
C GLY A 50 2.32 -14.16 5.92
N ALA A 51 3.19 -13.94 4.92
CA ALA A 51 2.89 -13.07 3.79
C ALA A 51 1.65 -13.59 3.04
N GLY A 52 0.73 -12.69 2.69
CA GLY A 52 -0.52 -13.03 2.00
C GLY A 52 -1.38 -14.07 2.70
N ARG A 53 -1.17 -14.31 3.98
CA ARG A 53 -1.80 -15.40 4.76
C ARG A 53 -3.32 -15.43 4.65
N ASN A 54 -3.95 -14.26 4.56
CA ASN A 54 -5.39 -14.11 4.53
C ASN A 54 -5.99 -14.11 3.11
N ILE A 55 -5.17 -14.16 2.06
CA ILE A 55 -5.64 -14.26 0.68
C ILE A 55 -6.37 -15.60 0.51
N THR A 56 -7.62 -15.55 0.08
CA THR A 56 -8.45 -16.75 -0.21
C THR A 56 -8.65 -16.96 -1.71
N THR A 57 -9.17 -15.97 -2.40
CA THR A 57 -9.52 -16.01 -3.83
C THR A 57 -8.87 -14.90 -4.66
N GLY A 58 -8.17 -13.94 -4.02
CA GLY A 58 -7.47 -12.86 -4.69
C GLY A 58 -6.37 -13.36 -5.63
N GLN A 59 -6.22 -12.76 -6.80
CA GLN A 59 -5.28 -13.20 -7.84
C GLN A 59 -4.31 -12.09 -8.22
N ASN A 60 -3.18 -12.51 -8.82
CA ASN A 60 -2.16 -11.60 -9.34
C ASN A 60 -1.68 -10.57 -8.29
N ASN A 61 -1.45 -11.03 -7.06
CA ASN A 61 -0.91 -10.21 -6.00
C ASN A 61 0.56 -10.52 -5.75
N ILE A 62 1.32 -9.53 -5.37
CA ILE A 62 2.71 -9.64 -4.92
C ILE A 62 2.77 -9.23 -3.46
N CYS A 63 3.21 -10.13 -2.57
CA CYS A 63 3.39 -9.84 -1.15
C CYS A 63 4.84 -10.19 -0.76
N VAL A 64 5.63 -9.20 -0.42
CA VAL A 64 7.04 -9.38 -0.03
C VAL A 64 7.28 -8.79 1.35
N GLY A 65 7.82 -9.61 2.23
CA GLY A 65 8.09 -9.26 3.62
C GLY A 65 7.23 -10.03 4.61
N SER A 66 7.66 -10.06 5.87
CA SER A 66 6.88 -10.68 6.94
C SER A 66 5.52 -10.04 7.04
N GLN A 67 4.47 -10.84 7.10
CA GLN A 67 3.09 -10.41 7.29
C GLN A 67 2.57 -9.35 6.28
N SER A 68 3.22 -9.20 5.11
CA SER A 68 2.76 -8.31 4.04
C SER A 68 1.39 -8.74 3.51
N GLY A 69 0.50 -7.78 3.23
CA GLY A 69 -0.86 -8.03 2.74
C GLY A 69 -1.82 -8.61 3.78
N ILE A 70 -1.53 -8.48 5.08
CA ILE A 70 -2.47 -8.80 6.16
C ILE A 70 -2.90 -7.54 6.92
N THR A 71 -3.73 -7.70 7.94
CA THR A 71 -4.16 -6.59 8.81
C THR A 71 -2.94 -5.86 9.40
N GLY A 72 -2.91 -4.53 9.25
CA GLY A 72 -1.78 -3.68 9.65
C GLY A 72 -0.77 -3.41 8.53
N SER A 73 -0.71 -4.22 7.48
CA SER A 73 0.14 -3.96 6.32
C SER A 73 -0.30 -2.69 5.56
N PRO A 74 0.61 -1.94 4.94
CA PRO A 74 0.25 -0.89 4.01
C PRO A 74 -0.73 -1.41 2.95
N GLY A 75 -1.84 -0.69 2.72
CA GLY A 75 -2.93 -1.16 1.85
C GLY A 75 -3.92 -2.14 2.51
N GLY A 76 -3.69 -2.52 3.77
CA GLY A 76 -4.61 -3.29 4.59
C GLY A 76 -4.60 -4.80 4.33
N ASN A 77 -5.67 -5.46 4.79
CA ASN A 77 -5.82 -6.92 4.74
C ASN A 77 -6.31 -7.39 3.37
N GLN A 78 -5.46 -8.09 2.65
CA GLN A 78 -5.81 -8.66 1.34
C GLN A 78 -6.46 -10.02 1.52
N VAL A 79 -7.75 -10.12 1.19
CA VAL A 79 -8.51 -11.37 1.28
C VAL A 79 -8.96 -11.84 -0.11
N THR A 80 -9.68 -11.02 -0.83
CA THR A 80 -10.26 -11.32 -2.16
C THR A 80 -9.80 -10.36 -3.25
N GLY A 81 -9.12 -9.27 -2.88
CA GLY A 81 -8.61 -8.28 -3.84
C GLY A 81 -7.53 -8.85 -4.76
N SER A 82 -7.36 -8.25 -5.91
CA SER A 82 -6.44 -8.71 -6.96
C SER A 82 -5.62 -7.56 -7.51
N ASN A 83 -4.51 -7.89 -8.21
CA ASN A 83 -3.66 -6.94 -8.91
C ASN A 83 -2.98 -5.91 -7.97
N THR A 84 -2.55 -6.34 -6.80
CA THR A 84 -1.96 -5.46 -5.78
C THR A 84 -0.55 -5.89 -5.40
N ILE A 85 0.31 -4.91 -5.12
CA ILE A 85 1.66 -5.14 -4.59
C ILE A 85 1.70 -4.66 -3.14
N PHE A 86 2.13 -5.54 -2.23
CA PHE A 86 2.37 -5.27 -0.82
C PHE A 86 3.86 -5.47 -0.51
N LEU A 87 4.52 -4.44 -0.01
CA LEU A 87 5.92 -4.49 0.40
C LEU A 87 6.01 -4.19 1.90
N GLY A 88 6.29 -5.22 2.68
CA GLY A 88 6.41 -5.11 4.14
C GLY A 88 5.08 -5.09 4.90
N ASP A 89 5.21 -4.92 6.21
CA ASP A 89 4.12 -4.80 7.18
C ASP A 89 4.13 -3.42 7.87
N GLU A 90 3.35 -3.25 8.90
CA GLU A 90 3.25 -2.01 9.71
C GLU A 90 4.54 -1.61 10.44
N ASN A 91 5.53 -2.51 10.52
CA ASN A 91 6.79 -2.25 11.22
C ASN A 91 7.90 -1.74 10.29
N ILE A 92 7.66 -1.69 8.97
CA ILE A 92 8.62 -1.13 8.02
C ILE A 92 8.69 0.38 8.20
N GLY A 93 9.81 0.87 8.70
CA GLY A 93 10.06 2.30 8.96
C GLY A 93 10.65 3.05 7.77
N GLU A 94 11.41 2.36 6.93
CA GLU A 94 12.11 2.95 5.77
C GLU A 94 12.11 2.02 4.58
N ALA A 95 12.06 2.60 3.38
CA ALA A 95 12.38 1.91 2.13
C ALA A 95 13.56 2.62 1.46
N ASN A 96 14.73 1.98 1.49
CA ASN A 96 15.94 2.50 0.86
C ASN A 96 15.97 2.08 -0.61
N ILE A 97 15.67 3.00 -1.50
CA ILE A 97 15.60 2.78 -2.94
C ILE A 97 16.54 3.78 -3.62
N GLN A 98 17.48 3.29 -4.43
CA GLN A 98 18.48 4.11 -5.10
C GLN A 98 17.89 5.03 -6.19
N VAL A 99 16.72 4.70 -6.71
CA VAL A 99 16.04 5.42 -7.80
C VAL A 99 14.57 5.62 -7.47
N ASP A 100 13.97 6.64 -8.04
CA ASP A 100 12.54 6.90 -7.87
C ASP A 100 11.68 5.84 -8.57
N TRP A 101 10.50 5.60 -8.01
CA TRP A 101 9.47 4.81 -8.69
C TRP A 101 8.93 5.60 -9.88
N THR A 102 9.00 5.01 -11.07
CA THR A 102 8.36 5.61 -12.24
C THR A 102 6.88 5.27 -12.24
N VAL A 103 6.06 6.29 -12.03
CA VAL A 103 4.60 6.18 -12.18
C VAL A 103 4.25 6.54 -13.61
N ALA A 104 3.53 5.66 -14.30
CA ALA A 104 3.05 5.94 -15.65
C ALA A 104 2.09 7.15 -15.62
N SER A 105 2.40 8.19 -16.40
CA SER A 105 1.59 9.40 -16.51
C SER A 105 1.63 9.91 -17.94
N ASP A 106 1.19 9.07 -18.89
CA ASP A 106 1.10 9.45 -20.30
C ASP A 106 -0.21 10.20 -20.56
N ALA A 107 -0.16 11.21 -21.42
CA ALA A 107 -1.34 11.97 -21.83
C ALA A 107 -2.39 11.07 -22.54
N ARG A 108 -1.95 9.98 -23.17
CA ARG A 108 -2.82 9.01 -23.85
C ARG A 108 -3.66 8.17 -22.89
N ASP A 109 -3.23 8.09 -21.63
CA ASP A 109 -3.94 7.36 -20.54
C ASP A 109 -4.92 8.26 -19.79
N LYS A 110 -5.10 9.52 -20.26
CA LYS A 110 -5.97 10.52 -19.66
C LYS A 110 -7.10 10.87 -20.62
N THR A 111 -8.30 10.89 -20.11
CA THR A 111 -9.51 11.31 -20.81
C THR A 111 -10.14 12.50 -20.11
N ASP A 112 -11.05 13.19 -20.80
CA ASP A 112 -11.80 14.33 -20.26
C ASP A 112 -10.87 15.44 -19.69
N VAL A 113 -9.78 15.72 -20.39
CA VAL A 113 -8.80 16.74 -20.01
C VAL A 113 -9.39 18.12 -20.27
N GLU A 114 -9.75 18.81 -19.20
CA GLU A 114 -10.28 20.17 -19.22
C GLU A 114 -9.32 21.15 -18.52
N PRO A 115 -9.28 22.42 -18.97
CA PRO A 115 -8.51 23.45 -18.26
C PRO A 115 -8.99 23.62 -16.82
N LEU A 116 -8.06 23.66 -15.87
CA LEU A 116 -8.37 23.90 -14.47
C LEU A 116 -9.01 25.29 -14.30
N LYS A 117 -10.25 25.34 -13.82
CA LYS A 117 -11.03 26.58 -13.68
C LYS A 117 -10.59 27.46 -12.51
N THR A 118 -9.95 26.88 -11.52
CA THR A 118 -9.49 27.58 -10.30
C THR A 118 -8.26 28.46 -10.53
N GLY A 119 -7.43 28.12 -11.51
CA GLY A 119 -6.35 28.97 -12.01
C GLY A 119 -5.39 29.54 -10.96
N LEU A 120 -4.91 30.75 -11.20
CA LEU A 120 -3.95 31.44 -10.32
C LEU A 120 -4.48 31.74 -8.93
N ASN A 121 -5.79 31.90 -8.75
CA ASN A 121 -6.36 32.18 -7.44
C ASN A 121 -6.17 31.03 -6.46
N PHE A 122 -6.29 29.78 -6.93
CA PHE A 122 -5.99 28.61 -6.13
C PHE A 122 -4.49 28.54 -5.79
N ILE A 123 -3.64 28.68 -6.79
CA ILE A 123 -2.18 28.63 -6.62
C ILE A 123 -1.69 29.70 -5.63
N ASN A 124 -2.21 30.92 -5.70
CA ASN A 124 -1.82 32.01 -4.81
C ASN A 124 -2.27 31.83 -3.35
N LYS A 125 -3.22 30.93 -3.09
CA LYS A 125 -3.66 30.56 -1.74
C LYS A 125 -2.92 29.37 -1.15
N LEU A 126 -2.11 28.68 -1.94
CA LEU A 126 -1.27 27.62 -1.42
C LEU A 126 -0.18 28.20 -0.49
N GLU A 127 -0.08 27.67 0.70
CA GLU A 127 0.89 28.10 1.70
C GLU A 127 2.02 27.07 1.83
N PRO A 128 3.15 27.25 1.13
CA PRO A 128 4.31 26.39 1.33
C PRO A 128 4.92 26.63 2.71
N VAL A 129 5.30 25.55 3.36
CA VAL A 129 5.89 25.57 4.70
C VAL A 129 7.24 24.84 4.71
N THR A 130 8.06 25.15 5.69
CA THR A 130 9.21 24.35 6.06
C THR A 130 8.89 23.55 7.31
N TYR A 131 9.30 22.30 7.38
CA TYR A 131 9.04 21.44 8.52
C TYR A 131 10.19 20.47 8.78
N ARG A 132 10.16 19.81 9.91
CA ARG A 132 11.01 18.67 10.24
C ARG A 132 10.12 17.49 10.58
N TRP A 133 10.45 16.34 10.10
CA TRP A 133 9.75 15.14 10.47
C TRP A 133 9.96 14.81 11.95
N ASP A 134 8.87 14.50 12.63
CA ASP A 134 8.80 13.95 13.97
C ASP A 134 7.65 12.93 13.98
N LYS A 135 7.97 11.73 13.53
CA LYS A 135 6.96 10.72 13.15
C LYS A 135 6.25 10.13 14.37
N ARG A 136 4.93 10.13 14.38
CA ARG A 136 4.10 9.54 15.45
C ARG A 136 4.44 8.08 15.74
N SER A 137 4.83 7.31 14.72
CA SER A 137 5.25 5.91 14.83
C SER A 137 6.46 5.69 15.73
N GLN A 138 7.29 6.71 15.96
CA GLN A 138 8.43 6.66 16.87
C GLN A 138 8.04 6.80 18.36
N TYR A 139 6.80 7.18 18.62
CA TYR A 139 6.27 7.38 19.98
C TYR A 139 5.31 6.28 20.41
N SER A 140 4.46 5.78 19.51
CA SER A 140 3.46 4.76 19.80
C SER A 140 3.04 4.00 18.52
N LYS A 141 2.75 2.72 18.68
CA LYS A 141 2.26 1.89 17.57
C LYS A 141 0.86 2.27 17.09
N ASP A 142 0.01 2.79 17.95
CA ASP A 142 -1.36 3.21 17.62
C ASP A 142 -1.43 4.61 16.99
N GLN A 143 -0.28 5.30 16.89
CA GLN A 143 -0.15 6.64 16.33
C GLN A 143 -1.08 7.71 16.93
N SER A 144 -1.65 7.46 18.11
CA SER A 144 -2.57 8.38 18.81
C SER A 144 -1.86 9.58 19.45
N ILE A 145 -0.55 9.48 19.63
CA ILE A 145 0.27 10.48 20.33
C ILE A 145 0.64 11.60 19.37
N SER A 146 0.53 12.84 19.84
CA SER A 146 1.12 13.99 19.15
C SER A 146 2.62 14.06 19.42
N PRO A 147 3.47 14.18 18.40
CA PRO A 147 4.90 14.35 18.55
C PRO A 147 5.26 15.56 19.43
N ASN A 148 6.32 15.45 20.21
CA ASN A 148 6.79 16.49 21.13
C ASN A 148 8.20 17.01 20.81
N GLY A 149 8.73 16.68 19.66
CA GLY A 149 10.05 17.10 19.19
C GLY A 149 11.22 16.20 19.60
N LYS A 150 10.96 15.13 20.36
CA LYS A 150 12.03 14.25 20.89
C LYS A 150 12.73 13.44 19.80
N HIS A 151 12.00 13.08 18.75
CA HIS A 151 12.51 12.30 17.60
C HIS A 151 12.55 13.12 16.32
N LYS A 152 12.58 14.44 16.47
CA LYS A 152 12.64 15.38 15.34
C LYS A 152 13.94 15.22 14.55
N GLU A 153 13.83 15.11 13.24
CA GLU A 153 14.97 15.08 12.33
C GLU A 153 15.72 16.42 12.27
N ASP A 154 17.03 16.37 11.99
CA ASP A 154 17.88 17.59 12.02
C ASP A 154 17.76 18.46 10.78
N TRP A 155 17.33 17.92 9.65
CA TRP A 155 17.16 18.67 8.39
C TRP A 155 15.77 19.27 8.24
N LEU A 156 15.68 20.28 7.42
CA LEU A 156 14.44 20.95 7.04
C LEU A 156 13.98 20.45 5.67
N ASP A 157 12.74 20.05 5.59
CA ASP A 157 12.00 19.80 4.36
C ASP A 157 11.11 21.00 4.00
N THR A 158 10.73 21.08 2.74
CA THR A 158 9.76 22.05 2.24
C THR A 158 8.60 21.34 1.57
N GLY A 159 7.40 21.85 1.75
CA GLY A 159 6.20 21.25 1.15
C GLY A 159 4.93 21.94 1.60
N PHE A 160 3.82 21.23 1.50
CA PHE A 160 2.51 21.70 1.95
C PHE A 160 1.97 20.79 3.05
N LEU A 161 1.19 21.36 3.95
CA LEU A 161 0.40 20.55 4.89
C LEU A 161 -0.84 20.04 4.16
N ALA A 162 -0.99 18.72 4.05
CA ALA A 162 -2.08 18.08 3.32
C ALA A 162 -3.47 18.61 3.76
N GLN A 163 -3.66 18.81 5.06
CA GLN A 163 -4.92 19.32 5.63
C GLN A 163 -5.24 20.77 5.20
N ASN A 164 -4.21 21.58 4.92
CA ASN A 164 -4.42 22.95 4.43
C ASN A 164 -4.79 22.95 2.95
N VAL A 165 -4.15 22.08 2.16
CA VAL A 165 -4.48 21.89 0.75
C VAL A 165 -5.89 21.34 0.61
N GLU A 166 -6.27 20.32 1.39
CA GLU A 166 -7.60 19.72 1.42
C GLU A 166 -8.70 20.76 1.69
N LYS A 167 -8.52 21.62 2.70
CA LYS A 167 -9.47 22.73 2.98
C LYS A 167 -9.60 23.69 1.83
N LEU A 168 -8.47 23.99 1.15
CA LEU A 168 -8.49 24.89 0.01
C LEU A 168 -9.18 24.23 -1.20
N GLU A 169 -8.98 22.95 -1.43
CA GLU A 169 -9.69 22.17 -2.46
C GLU A 169 -11.19 22.17 -2.22
N GLU A 170 -11.63 21.95 -0.96
CA GLU A 170 -13.05 22.03 -0.57
C GLU A 170 -13.65 23.42 -0.83
N GLU A 171 -12.92 24.51 -0.52
CA GLU A 171 -13.32 25.89 -0.83
C GLU A 171 -13.59 26.09 -2.32
N TYR A 172 -12.82 25.41 -3.17
CA TYR A 172 -12.96 25.48 -4.64
C TYR A 172 -13.89 24.42 -5.23
N GLY A 173 -14.58 23.65 -4.39
CA GLY A 173 -15.64 22.71 -4.79
C GLY A 173 -15.19 21.25 -4.93
N TYR A 174 -13.95 20.93 -4.56
CA TYR A 174 -13.52 19.55 -4.47
C TYR A 174 -14.25 18.83 -3.32
N LYS A 175 -14.71 17.63 -3.59
CA LYS A 175 -15.27 16.74 -2.58
C LYS A 175 -14.64 15.37 -2.68
N ILE A 176 -13.98 14.96 -1.60
CA ILE A 176 -13.35 13.62 -1.50
C ILE A 176 -14.36 12.51 -1.79
N GLU A 177 -15.60 12.67 -1.35
CA GLU A 177 -16.70 11.71 -1.55
C GLU A 177 -17.03 11.50 -3.03
N ASP A 178 -16.96 12.56 -3.82
CA ASP A 178 -17.26 12.53 -5.26
C ASP A 178 -16.05 12.05 -6.09
N LYS A 179 -14.88 11.88 -5.47
CA LYS A 179 -13.58 11.60 -6.13
C LYS A 179 -13.30 12.54 -7.32
N THR A 180 -13.83 13.75 -7.24
CA THR A 180 -13.59 14.80 -8.23
C THR A 180 -12.44 15.66 -7.74
N ASN A 181 -11.32 15.60 -8.44
CA ASN A 181 -10.25 16.58 -8.28
C ASN A 181 -10.60 17.83 -9.11
N LEU A 182 -10.34 18.99 -8.53
CA LEU A 182 -10.41 20.25 -9.27
C LEU A 182 -9.22 20.38 -10.23
#